data_eed6c6e03b0e3ce79631d28cf37dcb5e
#
_entry.id   eed6c6e03b0e3ce79631d28cf37dcb5e
#
_cell.length_a   1.000
_cell.length_b   1.000
_cell.length_c   1.000
_cell.angle_alpha   90.00
_cell.angle_beta   90.00
_cell.angle_gamma   90.00
#
_symmetry.space_group_name_H-M   'P 1'
#
loop_
_entity.id
_entity.type
_entity.pdbx_description
1 polymer ?
#
loop_
_entity_poly.entity_id
_entity_poly.type
_entity_poly.pdbx_seq_one_letter_code
_entity_poly.pdbx_strand_id
1 'polypeptide(L)'
;LNASNISTLIDNGVLVNKGVIPATNPVAAFAGATALQPEESENFTVGFFGSVGEVDINFDYFNIDVTDRLTLSKDFSLTTADIASLAAAGVSGADDIAVFRFFTNDFETKTSGFDLVLSTSTDWMGGSTDWNLAVNHTTTEVTSRGEYIDDDRERSIEEVSPDTRYNISANHMMDGWRALARVSYFGDWYDPNQGMSYDGEHVVDVELSYDLNESSSV
;
A
#
# COMPACT_ATOMS: atom_id res chain seq x y z
N LEU A 1 -28.16 0.41 -14.33
CA LEU A 1 -26.71 0.41 -14.16
C LEU A 1 -26.35 -0.20 -12.81
N ASN A 2 -25.63 -1.32 -12.80
CA ASN A 2 -25.14 -1.92 -11.57
C ASN A 2 -23.76 -1.31 -11.26
N ALA A 3 -23.74 -0.22 -10.52
CA ALA A 3 -22.51 0.36 -10.00
C ALA A 3 -22.33 -0.02 -8.52
N SER A 4 -21.11 -0.36 -8.12
CA SER A 4 -20.70 -0.49 -6.72
C SER A 4 -19.89 0.73 -6.31
N ASN A 5 -19.87 1.03 -5.01
CA ASN A 5 -19.12 2.15 -4.45
C ASN A 5 -19.40 3.50 -5.15
N ILE A 6 -20.66 3.87 -5.23
CA ILE A 6 -21.04 5.20 -5.72
C ILE A 6 -20.67 6.23 -4.65
N SER A 7 -19.87 7.21 -5.03
CA SER A 7 -19.58 8.39 -4.23
C SER A 7 -20.03 9.65 -4.95
N THR A 8 -20.46 10.66 -4.20
CA THR A 8 -20.75 11.97 -4.75
C THR A 8 -19.55 12.87 -4.48
N LEU A 9 -19.01 13.47 -5.52
CA LEU A 9 -17.89 14.41 -5.44
C LEU A 9 -18.24 15.76 -6.09
N ILE A 10 -17.45 16.78 -5.81
CA ILE A 10 -17.61 18.08 -6.46
C ILE A 10 -16.57 18.16 -7.58
N ASP A 11 -17.04 18.23 -8.81
CA ASP A 11 -16.21 18.49 -9.98
C ASP A 11 -16.56 19.86 -10.56
N ASN A 12 -15.59 20.76 -10.67
CA ASN A 12 -15.76 22.14 -11.12
C ASN A 12 -16.93 22.87 -10.44
N GLY A 13 -17.19 22.60 -9.15
CA GLY A 13 -18.27 23.22 -8.37
C GLY A 13 -19.64 22.56 -8.54
N VAL A 14 -19.73 21.47 -9.28
CA VAL A 14 -20.97 20.70 -9.50
C VAL A 14 -20.86 19.36 -8.76
N LEU A 15 -21.95 18.96 -8.10
CA LEU A 15 -22.06 17.61 -7.51
C LEU A 15 -22.22 16.58 -8.62
N VAL A 16 -21.30 15.63 -8.71
CA VAL A 16 -21.33 14.54 -9.68
C VAL A 16 -21.24 13.18 -8.96
N ASN A 17 -21.92 12.19 -9.51
CA ASN A 17 -21.83 10.83 -9.04
C ASN A 17 -20.66 10.13 -9.74
N LYS A 18 -19.75 9.57 -8.95
CA LYS A 18 -18.65 8.71 -9.39
C LYS A 18 -18.90 7.29 -8.92
N GLY A 19 -18.76 6.32 -9.81
CA GLY A 19 -19.00 4.92 -9.48
C GLY A 19 -17.98 3.96 -10.08
N VAL A 20 -17.83 2.80 -9.45
CA VAL A 20 -17.12 1.66 -10.04
C VAL A 20 -18.14 0.75 -10.67
N ILE A 21 -17.99 0.47 -11.96
CA ILE A 21 -18.86 -0.43 -12.72
C ILE A 21 -18.11 -1.69 -13.13
N PRO A 22 -18.79 -2.85 -13.24
CA PRO A 22 -18.15 -4.07 -13.73
C PRO A 22 -17.60 -3.90 -15.15
N ALA A 23 -16.46 -4.50 -15.46
CA ALA A 23 -15.87 -4.49 -16.80
C ALA A 23 -16.84 -5.05 -17.88
N THR A 24 -17.76 -5.95 -17.49
CA THR A 24 -18.81 -6.50 -18.35
C THR A 24 -20.01 -5.57 -18.55
N ASN A 25 -20.04 -4.40 -17.89
CA ASN A 25 -21.10 -3.42 -18.06
C ASN A 25 -21.02 -2.81 -19.47
N PRO A 26 -22.14 -2.65 -20.20
CA PRO A 26 -22.13 -2.06 -21.55
C PRO A 26 -21.47 -0.67 -21.62
N VAL A 27 -21.58 0.15 -20.56
CA VAL A 27 -20.91 1.45 -20.47
C VAL A 27 -19.40 1.29 -20.37
N ALA A 28 -18.91 0.35 -19.55
CA ALA A 28 -17.48 0.04 -19.46
C ALA A 28 -16.95 -0.53 -20.79
N ALA A 29 -17.70 -1.45 -21.41
CA ALA A 29 -17.36 -2.01 -22.72
C ALA A 29 -17.29 -0.93 -23.82
N PHE A 30 -18.18 0.07 -23.79
CA PHE A 30 -18.15 1.22 -24.69
C PHE A 30 -16.87 2.05 -24.49
N ALA A 31 -16.38 2.16 -23.24
CA ALA A 31 -15.12 2.80 -22.90
C ALA A 31 -13.89 1.89 -23.13
N GLY A 32 -14.06 0.69 -23.70
CA GLY A 32 -13.00 -0.23 -24.05
C GLY A 32 -12.67 -1.31 -23.03
N ALA A 33 -13.46 -1.43 -21.94
CA ALA A 33 -13.26 -2.51 -20.96
C ALA A 33 -13.37 -3.90 -21.62
N THR A 34 -12.48 -4.80 -21.23
CA THR A 34 -12.43 -6.20 -21.65
C THR A 34 -12.74 -7.14 -20.50
N ALA A 35 -12.97 -8.42 -20.81
CA ALA A 35 -13.11 -9.43 -19.78
C ALA A 35 -11.82 -9.57 -18.98
N LEU A 36 -11.95 -9.61 -17.65
CA LEU A 36 -10.80 -9.73 -16.76
C LEU A 36 -10.14 -11.11 -16.88
N GLN A 37 -8.81 -11.11 -16.80
CA GLN A 37 -7.98 -12.30 -16.78
C GLN A 37 -7.41 -12.52 -15.36
N PRO A 38 -7.00 -13.73 -14.99
CA PRO A 38 -6.24 -13.96 -13.77
C PRO A 38 -4.89 -13.24 -13.82
N GLU A 39 -4.48 -12.70 -12.68
CA GLU A 39 -3.10 -12.22 -12.49
C GLU A 39 -2.13 -13.41 -12.46
N GLU A 40 -0.94 -13.23 -13.03
CA GLU A 40 0.16 -14.19 -12.92
C GLU A 40 1.31 -13.55 -12.13
N SER A 41 1.97 -14.34 -11.28
CA SER A 41 3.06 -13.83 -10.44
C SER A 41 4.26 -14.78 -10.46
N GLU A 42 5.44 -14.22 -10.69
CA GLU A 42 6.73 -14.89 -10.52
C GLU A 42 7.46 -14.28 -9.33
N ASN A 43 7.84 -15.14 -8.36
CA ASN A 43 8.43 -14.71 -7.10
C ASN A 43 9.80 -15.34 -6.91
N PHE A 44 10.79 -14.53 -6.56
CA PHE A 44 12.12 -14.97 -6.15
C PHE A 44 12.43 -14.41 -4.77
N THR A 45 12.85 -15.29 -3.86
CA THR A 45 13.26 -14.90 -2.51
C THR A 45 14.55 -15.64 -2.14
N VAL A 46 15.47 -14.92 -1.51
CA VAL A 46 16.67 -15.50 -0.90
C VAL A 46 16.89 -14.89 0.48
N GLY A 47 17.09 -15.74 1.47
CA GLY A 47 17.26 -15.32 2.85
C GLY A 47 18.52 -15.89 3.49
N PHE A 48 19.00 -15.19 4.51
CA PHE A 48 20.07 -15.61 5.39
C PHE A 48 19.62 -15.45 6.84
N PHE A 49 19.82 -16.49 7.63
CA PHE A 49 19.64 -16.48 9.07
C PHE A 49 20.92 -17.01 9.74
N GLY A 50 21.40 -16.31 10.77
CA GLY A 50 22.57 -16.71 11.50
C GLY A 50 22.96 -15.73 12.59
N SER A 51 24.06 -16.01 13.28
CA SER A 51 24.58 -15.16 14.36
C SER A 51 26.05 -14.79 14.09
N VAL A 52 26.41 -13.55 14.38
CA VAL A 52 27.78 -13.05 14.34
C VAL A 52 28.13 -12.52 15.73
N GLY A 53 28.91 -13.28 16.48
CA GLY A 53 29.12 -13.02 17.91
C GLY A 53 27.80 -13.17 18.67
N GLU A 54 27.36 -12.14 19.37
CA GLU A 54 26.11 -12.10 20.13
C GLU A 54 24.96 -11.44 19.36
N VAL A 55 25.16 -11.13 18.09
CA VAL A 55 24.14 -10.50 17.24
C VAL A 55 23.50 -11.55 16.36
N ASP A 56 22.20 -11.76 16.51
CA ASP A 56 21.38 -12.55 15.60
C ASP A 56 20.97 -11.69 14.42
N ILE A 57 21.07 -12.28 13.22
CA ILE A 57 20.81 -11.60 11.94
C ILE A 57 19.79 -12.43 11.18
N ASN A 58 18.71 -11.80 10.75
CA ASN A 58 17.81 -12.31 9.73
C ASN A 58 17.76 -11.31 8.57
N PHE A 59 18.05 -11.78 7.36
CA PHE A 59 18.02 -10.97 6.15
C PHE A 59 17.30 -11.73 5.04
N ASP A 60 16.32 -11.11 4.43
CA ASP A 60 15.58 -11.63 3.29
C ASP A 60 15.57 -10.60 2.18
N TYR A 61 15.89 -11.03 0.95
CA TYR A 61 15.70 -10.27 -0.27
C TYR A 61 14.60 -10.93 -1.10
N PHE A 62 13.73 -10.13 -1.70
CA PHE A 62 12.65 -10.61 -2.55
C PHE A 62 12.53 -9.78 -3.84
N ASN A 63 12.04 -10.45 -4.89
CA ASN A 63 11.62 -9.84 -6.14
C ASN A 63 10.33 -10.53 -6.60
N ILE A 64 9.32 -9.74 -6.92
CA ILE A 64 7.99 -10.21 -7.29
C ILE A 64 7.60 -9.48 -8.57
N ASP A 65 7.47 -10.22 -9.66
CA ASP A 65 6.97 -9.71 -10.93
C ASP A 65 5.50 -10.15 -11.06
N VAL A 66 4.59 -9.23 -11.36
CA VAL A 66 3.17 -9.51 -11.53
C VAL A 66 2.73 -8.99 -12.90
N THR A 67 2.21 -9.89 -13.73
CA THR A 67 1.64 -9.59 -15.04
C THR A 67 0.12 -9.66 -15.00
N ASP A 68 -0.54 -9.03 -15.96
CA ASP A 68 -2.00 -8.93 -16.03
C ASP A 68 -2.65 -8.45 -14.73
N ARG A 69 -1.99 -7.52 -14.03
CA ARG A 69 -2.39 -7.08 -12.70
C ARG A 69 -3.73 -6.35 -12.73
N LEU A 70 -4.61 -6.74 -11.81
CA LEU A 70 -5.94 -6.14 -11.66
C LEU A 70 -5.85 -4.80 -10.93
N THR A 71 -6.37 -3.76 -11.57
CA THR A 71 -6.50 -2.44 -10.94
C THR A 71 -7.74 -1.70 -11.42
N LEU A 72 -8.07 -0.60 -10.76
CA LEU A 72 -9.06 0.35 -11.26
C LEU A 72 -8.43 1.21 -12.35
N SER A 73 -9.16 1.40 -13.44
CA SER A 73 -8.80 2.32 -14.52
C SER A 73 -8.72 3.76 -14.03
N LYS A 74 -8.17 4.65 -14.85
CA LYS A 74 -8.39 6.10 -14.76
C LYS A 74 -9.87 6.45 -14.76
N ASP A 75 -10.19 7.70 -14.48
CA ASP A 75 -11.56 8.20 -14.54
C ASP A 75 -12.02 8.35 -16.01
N PHE A 76 -13.24 7.90 -16.27
CA PHE A 76 -13.94 8.10 -17.52
C PHE A 76 -15.18 8.94 -17.31
N SER A 77 -15.48 9.80 -18.28
CA SER A 77 -16.72 10.58 -18.33
C SER A 77 -17.38 10.40 -19.69
N LEU A 78 -18.71 10.27 -19.68
CA LEU A 78 -19.47 10.20 -20.93
C LEU A 78 -19.86 11.61 -21.40
N THR A 79 -19.68 11.86 -22.69
CA THR A 79 -20.24 13.04 -23.32
C THR A 79 -21.73 12.85 -23.59
N THR A 80 -22.45 13.93 -23.85
CA THR A 80 -23.88 13.87 -24.29
C THR A 80 -24.05 13.01 -25.53
N ALA A 81 -23.06 13.01 -26.43
CA ALA A 81 -23.10 12.19 -27.65
C ALA A 81 -22.93 10.69 -27.33
N ASP A 82 -22.08 10.36 -26.37
CA ASP A 82 -21.87 8.97 -25.89
C ASP A 82 -23.14 8.42 -25.24
N ILE A 83 -23.76 9.23 -24.37
CA ILE A 83 -25.06 8.87 -23.74
C ILE A 83 -26.12 8.62 -24.78
N ALA A 84 -26.24 9.49 -25.80
CA ALA A 84 -27.20 9.30 -26.90
C ALA A 84 -26.92 8.02 -27.71
N SER A 85 -25.62 7.72 -27.94
CA SER A 85 -25.22 6.49 -28.68
C SER A 85 -25.53 5.23 -27.88
N LEU A 86 -25.26 5.24 -26.58
CA LEU A 86 -25.57 4.14 -25.65
C LEU A 86 -27.09 3.93 -25.56
N ALA A 87 -27.89 5.01 -25.46
CA ALA A 87 -29.35 4.94 -25.43
C ALA A 87 -29.90 4.36 -26.72
N ALA A 88 -29.36 4.75 -27.89
CA ALA A 88 -29.73 4.19 -29.20
C ALA A 88 -29.37 2.69 -29.30
N ALA A 89 -28.32 2.23 -28.60
CA ALA A 89 -27.98 0.82 -28.49
C ALA A 89 -28.78 0.06 -27.40
N GLY A 90 -29.75 0.71 -26.75
CA GLY A 90 -30.62 0.11 -25.73
C GLY A 90 -30.02 0.06 -24.31
N VAL A 91 -28.92 0.77 -24.07
CA VAL A 91 -28.31 0.89 -22.73
C VAL A 91 -29.03 2.00 -21.96
N SER A 92 -29.72 1.63 -20.88
CA SER A 92 -30.44 2.58 -20.02
C SER A 92 -29.58 2.98 -18.82
N GLY A 93 -29.75 4.22 -18.28
CA GLY A 93 -29.11 4.73 -17.09
C GLY A 93 -27.64 5.11 -17.31
N ALA A 94 -27.22 5.34 -18.54
CA ALA A 94 -25.86 5.84 -18.81
C ALA A 94 -25.65 7.28 -18.31
N ASP A 95 -26.73 8.02 -18.07
CA ASP A 95 -26.78 9.37 -17.54
C ASP A 95 -26.79 9.44 -16.00
N ASP A 96 -26.94 8.29 -15.33
CA ASP A 96 -26.97 8.24 -13.86
C ASP A 96 -25.59 8.44 -13.21
N ILE A 97 -24.50 8.19 -13.94
CA ILE A 97 -23.12 8.29 -13.45
C ILE A 97 -22.31 9.19 -14.37
N ALA A 98 -21.89 10.34 -13.85
CA ALA A 98 -21.10 11.31 -14.60
C ALA A 98 -19.65 10.86 -14.79
N VAL A 99 -19.08 10.22 -13.77
CA VAL A 99 -17.69 9.72 -13.75
C VAL A 99 -17.70 8.26 -13.32
N PHE A 100 -16.97 7.41 -14.01
CA PHE A 100 -16.88 5.99 -13.67
C PHE A 100 -15.47 5.45 -13.86
N ARG A 101 -15.21 4.34 -13.18
CA ARG A 101 -14.04 3.46 -13.32
C ARG A 101 -14.49 2.02 -13.49
N PHE A 102 -13.63 1.19 -14.03
CA PHE A 102 -13.82 -0.25 -14.11
C PHE A 102 -12.49 -0.96 -13.78
N PHE A 103 -12.57 -2.23 -13.40
CA PHE A 103 -11.38 -3.05 -13.24
C PHE A 103 -10.83 -3.46 -14.60
N THR A 104 -9.51 -3.46 -14.73
CA THR A 104 -8.77 -3.82 -15.94
C THR A 104 -7.48 -4.55 -15.57
N ASN A 105 -6.95 -5.35 -16.49
CA ASN A 105 -5.62 -5.99 -16.41
C ASN A 105 -4.58 -5.20 -17.26
N ASP A 106 -4.60 -3.89 -17.19
CA ASP A 106 -3.88 -3.02 -18.13
C ASP A 106 -2.50 -2.59 -17.61
N PHE A 107 -1.87 -3.38 -16.70
CA PHE A 107 -0.55 -3.05 -16.22
C PHE A 107 0.19 -4.25 -15.62
N GLU A 108 1.51 -4.09 -15.53
CA GLU A 108 2.43 -5.02 -14.89
C GLU A 108 3.26 -4.28 -13.82
N THR A 109 3.65 -4.99 -12.79
CA THR A 109 4.48 -4.40 -11.73
C THR A 109 5.61 -5.31 -11.34
N LYS A 110 6.69 -4.67 -10.90
CA LYS A 110 7.80 -5.31 -10.23
C LYS A 110 7.93 -4.74 -8.83
N THR A 111 7.85 -5.60 -7.84
CA THR A 111 8.09 -5.24 -6.44
C THR A 111 9.35 -5.94 -5.97
N SER A 112 10.33 -5.19 -5.48
CA SER A 112 11.57 -5.74 -4.94
C SER A 112 11.95 -5.05 -3.65
N GLY A 113 12.68 -5.76 -2.80
CA GLY A 113 13.07 -5.20 -1.53
C GLY A 113 13.86 -6.15 -0.67
N PHE A 114 14.12 -5.70 0.55
CA PHE A 114 14.75 -6.53 1.57
C PHE A 114 14.18 -6.25 2.95
N ASP A 115 14.21 -7.28 3.79
CA ASP A 115 13.96 -7.23 5.22
C ASP A 115 15.24 -7.57 5.97
N LEU A 116 15.58 -6.76 6.97
CA LEU A 116 16.70 -6.98 7.88
C LEU A 116 16.21 -6.89 9.31
N VAL A 117 16.46 -7.94 10.11
CA VAL A 117 16.25 -7.90 11.55
C VAL A 117 17.56 -8.25 12.24
N LEU A 118 17.99 -7.37 13.15
CA LEU A 118 19.12 -7.59 14.04
C LEU A 118 18.63 -7.60 15.47
N SER A 119 19.07 -8.57 16.26
CA SER A 119 18.79 -8.60 17.69
C SER A 119 20.04 -9.02 18.49
N THR A 120 20.17 -8.44 19.67
CA THR A 120 21.21 -8.79 20.63
C THR A 120 20.79 -8.40 22.02
N SER A 121 21.38 -9.06 23.03
CA SER A 121 21.21 -8.70 24.43
C SER A 121 22.54 -8.34 25.04
N THR A 122 22.57 -7.31 25.86
CA THR A 122 23.77 -6.84 26.55
C THR A 122 23.50 -6.56 28.03
N ASP A 123 24.44 -6.90 28.88
CA ASP A 123 24.42 -6.45 30.28
C ASP A 123 24.84 -4.99 30.35
N TRP A 124 23.95 -4.14 30.83
CA TRP A 124 24.17 -2.71 30.92
C TRP A 124 23.50 -2.10 32.16
N MET A 125 24.14 -1.15 32.84
CA MET A 125 23.59 -0.42 33.99
C MET A 125 23.02 -1.31 35.13
N GLY A 126 23.55 -2.52 35.32
CA GLY A 126 23.10 -3.45 36.36
C GLY A 126 21.89 -4.29 36.02
N GLY A 127 21.45 -4.25 34.78
CA GLY A 127 20.37 -5.06 34.23
C GLY A 127 20.71 -5.63 32.87
N SER A 128 19.75 -6.21 32.18
CA SER A 128 19.87 -6.71 30.82
C SER A 128 19.10 -5.81 29.85
N THR A 129 19.71 -5.54 28.70
CA THR A 129 19.08 -4.75 27.62
C THR A 129 18.99 -5.56 26.35
N ASP A 130 17.76 -5.75 25.87
CA ASP A 130 17.50 -6.34 24.56
C ASP A 130 17.41 -5.22 23.51
N TRP A 131 18.28 -5.29 22.52
CA TRP A 131 18.34 -4.39 21.37
C TRP A 131 17.72 -5.07 20.16
N ASN A 132 16.89 -4.33 19.45
CA ASN A 132 16.30 -4.81 18.20
C ASN A 132 16.34 -3.69 17.17
N LEU A 133 16.75 -4.05 15.94
CA LEU A 133 16.64 -3.22 14.75
C LEU A 133 15.88 -4.04 13.69
N ALA A 134 14.81 -3.49 13.17
CA ALA A 134 14.13 -4.03 11.99
C ALA A 134 14.08 -2.97 10.91
N VAL A 135 14.49 -3.32 9.70
CA VAL A 135 14.48 -2.46 8.50
C VAL A 135 13.75 -3.20 7.40
N ASN A 136 12.78 -2.54 6.79
CA ASN A 136 12.16 -2.95 5.53
C ASN A 136 12.43 -1.88 4.49
N HIS A 137 12.86 -2.31 3.31
CA HIS A 137 12.92 -1.46 2.13
C HIS A 137 12.24 -2.20 0.98
N THR A 138 11.18 -1.60 0.42
CA THR A 138 10.35 -2.19 -0.62
C THR A 138 10.01 -1.13 -1.64
N THR A 139 10.36 -1.36 -2.89
CA THR A 139 9.96 -0.51 -4.03
C THR A 139 9.02 -1.26 -4.93
N THR A 140 8.01 -0.58 -5.44
CA THR A 140 7.13 -1.09 -6.48
C THR A 140 7.25 -0.18 -7.70
N GLU A 141 7.49 -0.76 -8.87
CA GLU A 141 7.62 -0.09 -10.16
C GLU A 141 6.55 -0.63 -11.12
N VAL A 142 5.89 0.23 -11.86
CA VAL A 142 5.02 -0.13 -12.97
C VAL A 142 5.91 -0.34 -14.20
N THR A 143 6.13 -1.59 -14.58
CA THR A 143 7.04 -1.97 -15.68
C THR A 143 6.39 -1.89 -17.06
N SER A 144 5.06 -1.99 -17.10
CA SER A 144 4.26 -1.85 -18.32
C SER A 144 2.89 -1.33 -17.96
N ARG A 145 2.36 -0.39 -18.73
CA ARG A 145 1.00 0.11 -18.61
C ARG A 145 0.35 0.37 -19.96
N GLY A 146 -0.94 0.13 -20.05
CA GLY A 146 -1.75 0.49 -21.20
C GLY A 146 -2.47 1.84 -21.02
N GLU A 147 -3.42 2.10 -21.89
CA GLU A 147 -4.11 3.40 -21.98
C GLU A 147 -5.06 3.71 -20.82
N TYR A 148 -5.44 2.69 -20.02
CA TYR A 148 -6.38 2.85 -18.89
C TYR A 148 -5.70 3.26 -17.59
N ILE A 149 -4.37 3.30 -17.58
CA ILE A 149 -3.55 3.73 -16.44
C ILE A 149 -2.87 5.05 -16.82
N ASP A 150 -3.29 6.14 -16.20
CA ASP A 150 -2.65 7.45 -16.33
C ASP A 150 -1.49 7.64 -15.32
N ASP A 151 -0.77 8.75 -15.45
CA ASP A 151 0.38 9.07 -14.60
C ASP A 151 -0.01 9.18 -13.12
N ASP A 152 -1.20 9.70 -12.80
CA ASP A 152 -1.69 9.79 -11.43
C ASP A 152 -1.98 8.41 -10.85
N ARG A 153 -2.46 7.50 -11.69
CA ARG A 153 -2.73 6.12 -11.27
C ARG A 153 -1.45 5.32 -11.10
N GLU A 154 -0.48 5.48 -12.00
CA GLU A 154 0.86 4.90 -11.86
C GLU A 154 1.51 5.35 -10.57
N ARG A 155 1.57 6.65 -10.34
CA ARG A 155 2.10 7.23 -9.11
C ARG A 155 1.41 6.71 -7.85
N SER A 156 0.09 6.53 -7.88
CA SER A 156 -0.68 5.94 -6.78
C SER A 156 -0.31 4.47 -6.50
N ILE A 157 0.20 3.74 -7.49
CA ILE A 157 0.65 2.35 -7.32
C ILE A 157 2.06 2.32 -6.74
N GLU A 158 2.92 3.20 -7.18
CA GLU A 158 4.34 3.22 -6.83
C GLU A 158 4.60 3.90 -5.48
N GLU A 159 3.95 5.02 -5.20
CA GLU A 159 4.33 5.93 -4.10
C GLU A 159 3.33 5.95 -2.91
N VAL A 160 2.21 5.20 -2.93
CA VAL A 160 1.20 5.25 -1.86
C VAL A 160 1.71 4.74 -0.50
N SER A 161 2.74 3.93 -0.51
CA SER A 161 3.36 3.38 0.69
C SER A 161 4.81 3.79 0.79
N PRO A 162 5.31 4.14 1.98
CA PRO A 162 6.72 4.42 2.17
C PRO A 162 7.61 3.26 1.75
N ASP A 163 8.61 3.52 0.92
CA ASP A 163 9.59 2.53 0.48
C ASP A 163 10.46 2.02 1.62
N THR A 164 10.78 2.89 2.56
CA THR A 164 11.66 2.57 3.67
C THR A 164 10.94 2.73 5.00
N ARG A 165 11.00 1.69 5.81
CA ARG A 165 10.54 1.70 7.20
C ARG A 165 11.60 1.06 8.08
N TYR A 166 11.83 1.63 9.25
CA TYR A 166 12.64 0.95 10.24
C TYR A 166 12.14 1.23 11.66
N ASN A 167 12.46 0.35 12.57
CA ASN A 167 12.35 0.59 13.98
C ASN A 167 13.62 0.11 14.69
N ILE A 168 14.07 0.90 15.66
CA ILE A 168 15.10 0.53 16.60
C ILE A 168 14.52 0.61 17.98
N SER A 169 14.72 -0.43 18.79
CA SER A 169 14.24 -0.45 20.17
C SER A 169 15.29 -0.98 21.14
N ALA A 170 15.20 -0.47 22.35
CA ALA A 170 15.94 -0.94 23.53
C ALA A 170 14.94 -1.26 24.63
N ASN A 171 14.96 -2.49 25.15
CA ASN A 171 14.14 -2.92 26.27
C ASN A 171 15.05 -3.31 27.42
N HIS A 172 15.14 -2.46 28.43
CA HIS A 172 16.00 -2.64 29.60
C HIS A 172 15.22 -3.18 30.78
N MET A 173 15.74 -4.22 31.42
CA MET A 173 15.15 -4.86 32.61
C MET A 173 16.16 -4.83 33.75
N MET A 174 15.76 -4.30 34.90
CA MET A 174 16.58 -4.21 36.10
C MET A 174 15.71 -4.19 37.36
N ASP A 175 15.92 -5.14 38.29
CA ASP A 175 15.31 -5.15 39.64
C ASP A 175 13.76 -4.94 39.64
N GLY A 176 13.06 -5.63 38.72
CA GLY A 176 11.61 -5.49 38.55
C GLY A 176 11.15 -4.29 37.74
N TRP A 177 12.05 -3.39 37.34
CA TRP A 177 11.80 -2.33 36.37
C TRP A 177 11.99 -2.81 34.94
N ARG A 178 11.12 -2.35 34.08
CA ARG A 178 11.26 -2.48 32.62
C ARG A 178 11.11 -1.11 31.99
N ALA A 179 12.10 -0.72 31.18
CA ALA A 179 12.06 0.50 30.39
C ALA A 179 12.22 0.14 28.91
N LEU A 180 11.25 0.54 28.08
CA LEU A 180 11.28 0.41 26.64
C LEU A 180 11.41 1.79 26.01
N ALA A 181 12.34 1.91 25.06
CA ALA A 181 12.41 3.05 24.14
C ALA A 181 12.42 2.50 22.72
N ARG A 182 11.60 3.08 21.83
CA ARG A 182 11.55 2.71 20.42
C ARG A 182 11.44 3.96 19.56
N VAL A 183 12.21 3.96 18.47
CA VAL A 183 12.08 4.95 17.39
C VAL A 183 11.67 4.20 16.14
N SER A 184 10.57 4.61 15.55
CA SER A 184 10.06 4.11 14.27
C SER A 184 10.13 5.21 13.22
N TYR A 185 10.56 4.87 12.03
CA TYR A 185 10.60 5.75 10.87
C TYR A 185 9.71 5.20 9.76
N PHE A 186 8.98 6.08 9.13
CA PHE A 186 8.20 5.83 7.92
C PHE A 186 8.69 6.83 6.88
N GLY A 187 9.13 6.35 5.74
CA GLY A 187 9.61 7.17 4.62
C GLY A 187 8.50 8.00 3.98
N ASP A 188 8.87 8.70 2.92
CA ASP A 188 7.97 9.54 2.14
C ASP A 188 6.85 8.70 1.52
N TRP A 189 5.69 9.31 1.32
CA TRP A 189 4.54 8.66 0.69
C TRP A 189 3.63 9.66 -0.02
N TYR A 190 2.80 9.17 -0.93
CA TYR A 190 1.86 9.96 -1.71
C TYR A 190 0.41 9.63 -1.36
N ASP A 191 -0.41 10.67 -1.09
CA ASP A 191 -1.86 10.53 -0.91
C ASP A 191 -2.58 10.86 -2.23
N PRO A 192 -3.09 9.85 -2.96
CA PRO A 192 -3.78 10.06 -4.23
C PRO A 192 -5.13 10.78 -4.07
N ASN A 193 -5.72 10.80 -2.86
CA ASN A 193 -6.99 11.50 -2.64
C ASN A 193 -6.80 13.01 -2.53
N GLN A 194 -5.64 13.44 -2.03
CA GLN A 194 -5.28 14.85 -1.89
C GLN A 194 -4.33 15.33 -2.99
N GLY A 195 -3.73 14.39 -3.74
CA GLY A 195 -2.71 14.70 -4.75
C GLY A 195 -1.43 15.30 -4.14
N MET A 196 -1.09 14.89 -2.91
CA MET A 196 0.00 15.48 -2.13
C MET A 196 1.00 14.42 -1.70
N SER A 197 2.29 14.77 -1.71
CA SER A 197 3.34 13.97 -1.08
C SER A 197 3.63 14.47 0.32
N TYR A 198 3.97 13.56 1.20
CA TYR A 198 4.34 13.79 2.58
C TYR A 198 5.75 13.28 2.81
N ASP A 199 6.54 14.08 3.50
CA ASP A 199 7.90 13.70 3.91
C ASP A 199 7.86 12.64 5.01
N GLY A 200 8.91 11.84 5.09
CA GLY A 200 9.03 10.79 6.10
C GLY A 200 9.10 11.33 7.52
N GLU A 201 8.54 10.57 8.45
CA GLU A 201 8.34 10.97 9.83
C GLU A 201 8.88 9.94 10.83
N HIS A 202 9.34 10.44 11.99
CA HIS A 202 9.76 9.62 13.11
C HIS A 202 8.71 9.62 14.21
N VAL A 203 8.45 8.43 14.76
CA VAL A 203 7.60 8.25 15.94
C VAL A 203 8.45 7.69 17.07
N VAL A 204 8.36 8.27 18.26
CA VAL A 204 9.10 7.82 19.45
C VAL A 204 8.11 7.32 20.49
N ASP A 205 8.30 6.08 20.93
CA ASP A 205 7.56 5.45 22.01
C ASP A 205 8.48 5.23 23.21
N VAL A 206 7.97 5.52 24.39
CA VAL A 206 8.65 5.24 25.67
C VAL A 206 7.65 4.62 26.63
N GLU A 207 8.04 3.52 27.24
CA GLU A 207 7.26 2.83 28.27
C GLU A 207 8.15 2.58 29.48
N LEU A 208 7.60 2.78 30.68
CA LEU A 208 8.22 2.41 31.93
C LEU A 208 7.22 1.60 32.75
N SER A 209 7.62 0.43 33.21
CA SER A 209 6.78 -0.41 34.05
C SER A 209 7.58 -0.98 35.25
N TYR A 210 6.87 -1.31 36.30
CA TYR A 210 7.45 -1.92 37.50
C TYR A 210 6.57 -3.09 38.00
N ASP A 211 7.18 -4.23 38.29
CA ASP A 211 6.49 -5.40 38.80
C ASP A 211 6.26 -5.27 40.30
N LEU A 212 5.00 -5.09 40.70
CA LEU A 212 4.61 -4.99 42.11
C LEU A 212 4.63 -6.35 42.82
N ASN A 213 4.32 -7.41 42.10
CA ASN A 213 4.34 -8.82 42.54
C ASN A 213 4.24 -9.74 41.31
N GLU A 214 4.32 -11.07 41.50
CA GLU A 214 4.28 -12.07 40.41
C GLU A 214 3.02 -11.99 39.50
N SER A 215 1.99 -11.24 39.89
CA SER A 215 0.71 -11.16 39.18
C SER A 215 0.28 -9.75 38.78
N SER A 216 1.07 -8.71 39.11
CA SER A 216 0.67 -7.32 38.88
C SER A 216 1.89 -6.42 38.57
N SER A 217 1.79 -5.69 37.48
CA SER A 217 2.74 -4.64 37.10
C SER A 217 2.02 -3.28 36.91
N VAL A 218 2.75 -2.19 37.08
CA VAL A 218 2.28 -0.80 36.90
C VAL A 218 3.15 -0.09 35.88
#